data_ddf9b5b52b9e33dd3d1bde522e1881f9
#
_entry.id   ddf9b5b52b9e33dd3d1bde522e1881f9
#
_cell.length_a   1.000
_cell.length_b   1.000
_cell.length_c   1.000
_cell.angle_alpha   90.00
_cell.angle_beta   90.00
_cell.angle_gamma   90.00
#
_symmetry.space_group_name_H-M   'P 1'
#
loop_
_entity.id
_entity.type
_entity.pdbx_description
1 polymer ?
#
loop_
_entity_poly.entity_id
_entity_poly.type
_entity_poly.pdbx_seq_one_letter_code
_entity_poly.pdbx_strand_id
1 'polypeptide(L)'
;DLNTLKNNITKKTKLIFVENPGSNTFDFQDLGKIISIAKKHKLYTVIDNTWGTPYYLKPIKLGFDMSIVSATKYYSGHSDVMGGSLAVNKRVFSKVKAAEKITGLRLGPDDAYLITRGLRTLDVRLDRHRENAKKVAAFLSKNKRIKLLYPFKKNSQNFKMWKKYYSGASGLMGLKIKAKNINSVRKFVNSLK
;
A
#
# COMPACT_ATOMS: atom_id res chain seq x y z
N ASP A 1 -6.72 0.65 -14.56
CA ASP A 1 -7.09 -0.26 -15.66
C ASP A 1 -5.84 -0.61 -16.48
N LEU A 2 -5.70 -1.91 -16.82
CA LEU A 2 -4.51 -2.42 -17.54
C LEU A 2 -4.46 -1.97 -19.00
N ASN A 3 -5.59 -1.71 -19.63
CA ASN A 3 -5.64 -1.21 -21.01
C ASN A 3 -5.18 0.25 -21.04
N THR A 4 -5.65 1.07 -20.10
CA THR A 4 -5.17 2.44 -19.93
C THR A 4 -3.65 2.46 -19.68
N LEU A 5 -3.14 1.57 -18.83
CA LEU A 5 -1.69 1.46 -18.62
C LEU A 5 -0.95 1.19 -19.93
N LYS A 6 -1.37 0.18 -20.71
CA LYS A 6 -0.71 -0.18 -21.98
C LYS A 6 -0.73 0.98 -23.00
N ASN A 7 -1.87 1.66 -23.13
CA ASN A 7 -2.05 2.73 -24.09
C ASN A 7 -1.24 4.00 -23.76
N ASN A 8 -0.82 4.15 -22.50
CA ASN A 8 -0.01 5.29 -22.06
C ASN A 8 1.51 5.01 -22.04
N ILE A 9 1.94 3.79 -22.36
CA ILE A 9 3.38 3.49 -22.50
C ILE A 9 3.90 4.06 -23.81
N THR A 10 4.93 4.88 -23.73
CA THR A 10 5.62 5.48 -24.85
C THR A 10 7.11 5.14 -24.85
N LYS A 11 7.85 5.53 -25.91
CA LYS A 11 9.33 5.41 -25.96
C LYS A 11 10.05 6.16 -24.82
N LYS A 12 9.39 7.18 -24.24
CA LYS A 12 9.93 7.97 -23.12
C LYS A 12 9.65 7.33 -21.74
N THR A 13 8.70 6.38 -21.66
CA THR A 13 8.38 5.70 -20.41
C THR A 13 9.57 4.85 -19.93
N LYS A 14 9.98 5.01 -18.68
CA LYS A 14 11.11 4.29 -18.08
C LYS A 14 10.69 3.41 -16.91
N LEU A 15 9.59 3.75 -16.26
CA LEU A 15 9.18 3.13 -15.01
C LEU A 15 7.65 3.11 -14.89
N ILE A 16 7.13 2.06 -14.25
CA ILE A 16 5.74 1.97 -13.79
C ILE A 16 5.75 2.06 -12.26
N PHE A 17 5.07 3.10 -11.73
CA PHE A 17 4.83 3.25 -10.30
C PHE A 17 3.42 2.73 -9.97
N VAL A 18 3.32 1.91 -8.93
CA VAL A 18 2.05 1.29 -8.49
C VAL A 18 1.86 1.57 -7.01
N GLU A 19 0.66 1.91 -6.62
CA GLU A 19 0.21 1.86 -5.23
C GLU A 19 -0.88 0.79 -5.13
N ASN A 20 -0.73 -0.20 -4.24
CA ASN A 20 -1.67 -1.31 -4.16
C ASN A 20 -1.89 -1.77 -2.71
N PRO A 21 -3.14 -1.62 -2.18
CA PRO A 21 -4.28 -0.97 -2.84
C PRO A 21 -4.04 0.54 -3.02
N GLY A 22 -4.72 1.13 -3.99
CA GLY A 22 -4.64 2.57 -4.25
C GLY A 22 -5.21 3.38 -3.09
N SER A 23 -4.55 4.49 -2.73
CA SER A 23 -5.03 5.43 -1.71
C SER A 23 -6.44 5.91 -2.02
N ASN A 24 -7.26 6.06 -1.00
CA ASN A 24 -8.65 6.50 -1.06
C ASN A 24 -9.63 5.57 -1.78
N THR A 25 -9.23 4.88 -2.85
CA THR A 25 -10.11 3.98 -3.62
C THR A 25 -10.10 2.55 -3.09
N PHE A 26 -8.99 2.12 -2.49
CA PHE A 26 -8.75 0.75 -2.04
C PHE A 26 -8.94 -0.30 -3.14
N ASP A 27 -8.65 0.07 -4.37
CA ASP A 27 -8.69 -0.84 -5.51
C ASP A 27 -7.42 -1.68 -5.58
N PHE A 28 -7.59 -2.99 -5.72
CA PHE A 28 -6.52 -3.96 -5.86
C PHE A 28 -6.30 -4.29 -7.33
N GLN A 29 -5.07 -4.10 -7.79
CA GLN A 29 -4.66 -4.30 -9.17
C GLN A 29 -4.09 -5.71 -9.38
N ASP A 30 -4.07 -6.19 -10.63
CA ASP A 30 -3.39 -7.45 -10.99
C ASP A 30 -1.89 -7.19 -11.13
N LEU A 31 -1.17 -7.35 -10.02
CA LEU A 31 0.28 -7.09 -9.94
C LEU A 31 1.08 -7.94 -10.92
N GLY A 32 0.68 -9.20 -11.12
CA GLY A 32 1.38 -10.09 -12.07
C GLY A 32 1.25 -9.62 -13.52
N LYS A 33 0.07 -9.12 -13.91
CA LYS A 33 -0.11 -8.53 -15.25
C LYS A 33 0.68 -7.25 -15.42
N ILE A 34 0.75 -6.38 -14.40
CA ILE A 34 1.57 -5.16 -14.44
C ILE A 34 3.04 -5.50 -14.62
N ILE A 35 3.57 -6.47 -13.86
CA ILE A 35 4.95 -6.93 -14.00
C ILE A 35 5.21 -7.48 -15.40
N SER A 36 4.29 -8.26 -15.96
CA SER A 36 4.40 -8.80 -17.31
C SER A 36 4.45 -7.70 -18.37
N ILE A 37 3.60 -6.67 -18.25
CA ILE A 37 3.61 -5.50 -19.12
C ILE A 37 4.95 -4.78 -19.02
N ALA A 38 5.43 -4.51 -17.81
CA ALA A 38 6.70 -3.82 -17.58
C ALA A 38 7.88 -4.59 -18.21
N LYS A 39 7.93 -5.91 -18.03
CA LYS A 39 8.97 -6.77 -18.63
C LYS A 39 8.94 -6.71 -20.16
N LYS A 40 7.75 -6.80 -20.78
CA LYS A 40 7.59 -6.72 -22.24
C LYS A 40 8.14 -5.41 -22.80
N HIS A 41 7.96 -4.31 -22.09
CA HIS A 41 8.41 -2.98 -22.48
C HIS A 41 9.77 -2.58 -21.89
N LYS A 42 10.48 -3.51 -21.21
CA LYS A 42 11.78 -3.29 -20.56
C LYS A 42 11.77 -2.14 -19.51
N LEU A 43 10.62 -1.90 -18.88
CA LEU A 43 10.42 -0.86 -17.88
C LEU A 43 10.87 -1.33 -16.51
N TYR A 44 11.21 -0.37 -15.64
CA TYR A 44 11.37 -0.62 -14.22
C TYR A 44 10.01 -0.59 -13.52
N THR A 45 9.93 -1.25 -12.37
CA THR A 45 8.70 -1.30 -11.57
C THR A 45 8.97 -0.88 -10.13
N VAL A 46 8.14 0.02 -9.63
CA VAL A 46 8.12 0.44 -8.23
C VAL A 46 6.72 0.21 -7.68
N ILE A 47 6.63 -0.29 -6.46
CA ILE A 47 5.36 -0.39 -5.75
C ILE A 47 5.46 0.28 -4.38
N ASP A 48 4.50 1.14 -4.07
CA ASP A 48 4.24 1.54 -2.70
C ASP A 48 3.47 0.41 -2.00
N ASN A 49 4.14 -0.22 -1.05
CA ASN A 49 3.65 -1.34 -0.26
C ASN A 49 3.35 -0.95 1.19
N THR A 50 3.10 0.33 1.44
CA THR A 50 2.87 0.84 2.80
C THR A 50 1.70 0.16 3.48
N TRP A 51 0.58 -0.08 2.73
CA TRP A 51 -0.60 -0.75 3.29
C TRP A 51 -0.36 -2.23 3.61
N GLY A 52 0.28 -2.95 2.70
CA GLY A 52 0.54 -4.39 2.85
C GLY A 52 1.72 -4.70 3.76
N THR A 53 2.71 -3.86 3.74
CA THR A 53 4.06 -4.11 4.27
C THR A 53 4.66 -5.43 3.74
N PRO A 54 5.94 -5.73 3.94
CA PRO A 54 6.49 -7.04 3.59
C PRO A 54 5.90 -8.21 4.38
N TYR A 55 5.15 -7.91 5.45
CA TYR A 55 4.46 -8.93 6.25
C TYR A 55 3.34 -9.60 5.44
N TYR A 56 2.52 -8.81 4.73
CA TYR A 56 1.39 -9.34 3.94
C TYR A 56 1.64 -9.41 2.44
N LEU A 57 2.54 -8.61 1.87
CA LEU A 57 2.88 -8.63 0.45
C LEU A 57 4.40 -8.57 0.28
N LYS A 58 4.97 -9.44 -0.54
CA LYS A 58 6.42 -9.52 -0.82
C LYS A 58 6.72 -9.14 -2.27
N PRO A 59 6.73 -7.83 -2.63
CA PRO A 59 6.78 -7.38 -4.02
C PRO A 59 8.04 -7.83 -4.77
N ILE A 60 9.19 -7.80 -4.14
CA ILE A 60 10.45 -8.23 -4.77
C ILE A 60 10.39 -9.70 -5.17
N LYS A 61 9.78 -10.56 -4.31
CA LYS A 61 9.57 -11.98 -4.65
C LYS A 61 8.57 -12.17 -5.78
N LEU A 62 7.61 -11.24 -5.93
CA LEU A 62 6.66 -11.25 -7.06
C LEU A 62 7.31 -10.81 -8.37
N GLY A 63 8.44 -10.10 -8.33
CA GLY A 63 9.17 -9.65 -9.50
C GLY A 63 9.15 -8.13 -9.74
N PHE A 64 8.75 -7.33 -8.77
CA PHE A 64 9.00 -5.88 -8.77
C PHE A 64 10.50 -5.59 -8.61
N ASP A 65 10.96 -4.52 -9.22
CA ASP A 65 12.34 -4.06 -9.06
C ASP A 65 12.57 -3.34 -7.74
N MET A 66 11.56 -2.57 -7.29
CA MET A 66 11.62 -1.71 -6.11
C MET A 66 10.32 -1.78 -5.31
N SER A 67 10.43 -1.76 -4.00
CA SER A 67 9.31 -1.69 -3.06
C SER A 67 9.56 -0.58 -2.05
N ILE A 68 8.66 0.39 -2.01
CA ILE A 68 8.69 1.50 -1.06
C ILE A 68 7.71 1.20 0.08
N VAL A 69 8.08 1.59 1.29
CA VAL A 69 7.20 1.61 2.45
C VAL A 69 7.40 2.95 3.17
N SER A 70 6.31 3.68 3.41
CA SER A 70 6.33 4.81 4.34
C SER A 70 6.56 4.27 5.76
N ALA A 71 7.79 4.35 6.23
CA ALA A 71 8.17 3.89 7.55
C ALA A 71 7.49 4.67 8.68
N THR A 72 7.05 5.89 8.40
CA THR A 72 6.18 6.74 9.23
C THR A 72 4.92 6.01 9.72
N LYS A 73 4.42 5.01 8.96
CA LYS A 73 3.16 4.32 9.24
C LYS A 73 3.40 3.06 10.09
N TYR A 74 3.21 1.89 9.52
CA TYR A 74 3.27 0.63 10.27
C TYR A 74 4.65 0.25 10.77
N TYR A 75 5.74 0.68 10.10
CA TYR A 75 7.09 0.33 10.54
C TYR A 75 7.39 0.95 11.91
N SER A 76 7.25 2.27 12.06
CA SER A 76 7.40 2.92 13.36
C SER A 76 6.22 2.58 14.28
N GLY A 77 4.99 2.75 13.78
CA GLY A 77 3.74 2.38 14.46
C GLY A 77 3.30 3.29 15.60
N HIS A 78 4.01 4.40 15.88
CA HIS A 78 3.79 5.24 17.05
C HIS A 78 3.54 6.71 16.72
N SER A 79 3.49 7.10 15.45
CA SER A 79 3.24 8.48 14.99
C SER A 79 4.26 9.51 15.50
N ASP A 80 5.48 9.09 15.74
CA ASP A 80 6.57 9.87 16.37
C ASP A 80 7.78 10.05 15.46
N VAL A 81 7.72 9.56 14.22
CA VAL A 81 8.85 9.65 13.26
C VAL A 81 8.34 9.74 11.83
N MET A 82 9.08 10.42 10.98
CA MET A 82 8.89 10.45 9.53
C MET A 82 10.04 9.78 8.81
N GLY A 83 9.74 8.85 7.93
CA GLY A 83 10.78 8.17 7.17
C GLY A 83 10.22 7.24 6.09
N GLY A 84 11.11 6.78 5.24
CA GLY A 84 10.84 5.83 4.17
C GLY A 84 11.82 4.67 4.18
N SER A 85 11.38 3.56 3.60
CA SER A 85 12.22 2.40 3.34
C SER A 85 12.09 2.00 1.88
N LEU A 86 13.22 1.72 1.22
CA LEU A 86 13.28 1.25 -0.15
C LEU A 86 14.01 -0.09 -0.18
N ALA A 87 13.28 -1.15 -0.54
CA ALA A 87 13.86 -2.44 -0.87
C ALA A 87 13.98 -2.58 -2.39
N VAL A 88 15.09 -3.15 -2.86
CA VAL A 88 15.38 -3.28 -4.29
C VAL A 88 15.89 -4.68 -4.64
N ASN A 89 15.65 -5.11 -5.88
CA ASN A 89 16.27 -6.34 -6.41
C ASN A 89 17.69 -6.07 -6.96
N LYS A 90 18.38 -7.14 -7.33
CA LYS A 90 19.77 -7.06 -7.86
C LYS A 90 19.86 -6.22 -9.14
N ARG A 91 18.82 -6.21 -9.99
CA ARG A 91 18.80 -5.53 -11.29
C ARG A 91 19.01 -4.02 -11.17
N VAL A 92 18.50 -3.41 -10.10
CA VAL A 92 18.53 -1.95 -9.89
C VAL A 92 19.43 -1.52 -8.74
N PHE A 93 19.97 -2.45 -7.96
CA PHE A 93 20.74 -2.16 -6.74
C PHE A 93 21.86 -1.14 -6.97
N SER A 94 22.74 -1.38 -7.97
CA SER A 94 23.88 -0.49 -8.23
C SER A 94 23.45 0.93 -8.61
N LYS A 95 22.34 1.06 -9.38
CA LYS A 95 21.81 2.38 -9.78
C LYS A 95 21.24 3.15 -8.58
N VAL A 96 20.48 2.47 -7.74
CA VAL A 96 19.89 3.06 -6.52
C VAL A 96 20.99 3.45 -5.54
N LYS A 97 22.02 2.60 -5.38
CA LYS A 97 23.17 2.89 -4.52
C LYS A 97 23.99 4.08 -5.00
N ALA A 98 24.15 4.23 -6.31
CA ALA A 98 24.80 5.40 -6.90
C ALA A 98 23.97 6.68 -6.66
N ALA A 99 22.65 6.61 -6.85
CA ALA A 99 21.77 7.75 -6.59
C ALA A 99 21.80 8.17 -5.11
N GLU A 100 21.76 7.20 -4.18
CA GLU A 100 21.87 7.47 -2.74
C GLU A 100 23.16 8.22 -2.39
N LYS A 101 24.29 7.79 -2.97
CA LYS A 101 25.58 8.47 -2.75
C LYS A 101 25.59 9.91 -3.26
N ILE A 102 25.00 10.16 -4.43
CA ILE A 102 24.97 11.50 -5.06
C ILE A 102 24.04 12.44 -4.29
N THR A 103 22.87 11.95 -3.88
CA THR A 103 21.85 12.79 -3.23
C THR A 103 22.11 13.01 -1.74
N GLY A 104 22.84 12.10 -1.10
CA GLY A 104 23.06 12.12 0.35
C GLY A 104 21.79 11.92 1.18
N LEU A 105 20.66 11.54 0.55
CA LEU A 105 19.38 11.34 1.22
C LEU A 105 19.45 10.12 2.13
N ARG A 106 19.53 10.37 3.42
CA ARG A 106 19.57 9.36 4.48
C ARG A 106 18.67 9.74 5.63
N LEU A 107 18.17 8.72 6.30
CA LEU A 107 17.43 8.88 7.54
C LEU A 107 18.40 9.25 8.67
N GLY A 108 17.99 10.15 9.56
CA GLY A 108 18.73 10.46 10.77
C GLY A 108 18.85 9.23 11.69
N PRO A 109 19.90 9.16 12.53
CA PRO A 109 20.13 7.99 13.38
C PRO A 109 19.00 7.76 14.38
N ASP A 110 18.45 8.81 14.97
CA ASP A 110 17.34 8.72 15.94
C ASP A 110 16.06 8.20 15.27
N ASP A 111 15.73 8.71 14.09
CA ASP A 111 14.60 8.23 13.29
C ASP A 111 14.79 6.76 12.88
N ALA A 112 16.01 6.39 12.46
CA ALA A 112 16.34 5.00 12.12
C ALA A 112 16.20 4.08 13.33
N TYR A 113 16.59 4.52 14.52
CA TYR A 113 16.42 3.79 15.77
C TYR A 113 14.93 3.57 16.10
N LEU A 114 14.11 4.64 16.06
CA LEU A 114 12.67 4.56 16.34
C LEU A 114 11.94 3.62 15.37
N ILE A 115 12.26 3.70 14.07
CA ILE A 115 11.70 2.79 13.07
C ILE A 115 12.14 1.35 13.34
N THR A 116 13.42 1.11 13.65
CA THR A 116 13.93 -0.23 13.95
C THR A 116 13.28 -0.82 15.20
N ARG A 117 13.07 0.00 16.23
CA ARG A 117 12.32 -0.37 17.44
C ARG A 117 10.89 -0.79 17.09
N GLY A 118 10.20 -0.02 16.25
CA GLY A 118 8.84 -0.31 15.79
C GLY A 118 8.75 -1.62 15.00
N LEU A 119 9.74 -1.92 14.17
CA LEU A 119 9.78 -3.16 13.38
C LEU A 119 9.76 -4.43 14.24
N ARG A 120 10.30 -4.39 15.47
CA ARG A 120 10.31 -5.54 16.38
C ARG A 120 8.92 -6.02 16.82
N THR A 121 7.91 -5.17 16.70
CA THR A 121 6.51 -5.49 17.06
C THR A 121 5.56 -5.40 15.86
N LEU A 122 6.10 -5.33 14.65
CA LEU A 122 5.31 -5.13 13.44
C LEU A 122 4.26 -6.21 13.23
N ASP A 123 4.64 -7.47 13.39
CA ASP A 123 3.79 -8.63 13.19
C ASP A 123 2.59 -8.65 14.15
N VAL A 124 2.85 -8.55 15.47
CA VAL A 124 1.79 -8.54 16.50
C VAL A 124 0.86 -7.35 16.33
N ARG A 125 1.39 -6.16 15.95
CA ARG A 125 0.56 -4.97 15.70
C ARG A 125 -0.31 -5.15 14.46
N LEU A 126 0.25 -5.66 13.36
CA LEU A 126 -0.51 -5.90 12.13
C LEU A 126 -1.58 -6.98 12.31
N ASP A 127 -1.30 -8.04 13.05
CA ASP A 127 -2.30 -9.06 13.36
C ASP A 127 -3.45 -8.49 14.20
N ARG A 128 -3.14 -7.67 15.20
CA ARG A 128 -4.16 -6.97 16.00
C ARG A 128 -4.97 -5.98 15.12
N HIS A 129 -4.31 -5.21 14.26
CA HIS A 129 -4.99 -4.33 13.30
C HIS A 129 -5.94 -5.11 12.39
N ARG A 130 -5.50 -6.25 11.88
CA ARG A 130 -6.33 -7.12 11.03
C ARG A 130 -7.57 -7.63 11.76
N GLU A 131 -7.42 -8.10 12.99
CA GLU A 131 -8.54 -8.57 13.79
C GLU A 131 -9.55 -7.46 14.10
N ASN A 132 -9.06 -6.31 14.52
CA ASN A 132 -9.90 -5.15 14.80
C ASN A 132 -10.62 -4.67 13.53
N ALA A 133 -9.91 -4.58 12.40
CA ALA A 133 -10.50 -4.20 11.13
C ALA A 133 -11.62 -5.16 10.68
N LYS A 134 -11.48 -6.47 10.90
CA LYS A 134 -12.54 -7.43 10.63
C LYS A 134 -13.79 -7.16 11.46
N LYS A 135 -13.64 -6.90 12.77
CA LYS A 135 -14.75 -6.58 13.68
C LYS A 135 -15.46 -5.29 13.27
N VAL A 136 -14.69 -4.22 13.01
CA VAL A 136 -15.21 -2.93 12.55
C VAL A 136 -15.90 -3.07 11.18
N ALA A 137 -15.29 -3.78 10.24
CA ALA A 137 -15.90 -4.03 8.92
C ALA A 137 -17.22 -4.80 9.03
N ALA A 138 -17.29 -5.82 9.88
CA ALA A 138 -18.51 -6.58 10.14
C ALA A 138 -19.61 -5.71 10.75
N PHE A 139 -19.26 -4.83 11.69
CA PHE A 139 -20.19 -3.87 12.29
C PHE A 139 -20.72 -2.88 11.27
N LEU A 140 -19.82 -2.20 10.53
CA LEU A 140 -20.19 -1.17 9.56
C LEU A 140 -20.98 -1.72 8.37
N SER A 141 -20.71 -2.98 7.98
CA SER A 141 -21.44 -3.64 6.87
C SER A 141 -22.93 -3.84 7.12
N LYS A 142 -23.37 -3.77 8.39
CA LYS A 142 -24.81 -3.82 8.75
C LYS A 142 -25.57 -2.57 8.32
N ASN A 143 -24.88 -1.44 8.13
CA ASN A 143 -25.49 -0.17 7.73
C ASN A 143 -25.54 -0.04 6.21
N LYS A 144 -26.74 -0.08 5.63
CA LYS A 144 -26.98 0.04 4.17
C LYS A 144 -26.52 1.37 3.56
N ARG A 145 -26.26 2.41 4.39
CA ARG A 145 -25.72 3.71 3.93
C ARG A 145 -24.21 3.71 3.80
N ILE A 146 -23.52 2.65 4.27
CA ILE A 146 -22.06 2.56 4.24
C ILE A 146 -21.65 1.50 3.22
N LYS A 147 -20.79 1.90 2.26
CA LYS A 147 -20.08 0.97 1.39
C LYS A 147 -18.63 0.90 1.84
N LEU A 148 -18.22 -0.26 2.35
CA LEU A 148 -16.85 -0.51 2.74
C LEU A 148 -15.94 -0.67 1.51
N LEU A 149 -14.79 -0.02 1.55
CA LEU A 149 -13.67 -0.20 0.64
C LEU A 149 -12.57 -0.97 1.38
N TYR A 150 -12.79 -2.27 1.50
CA TYR A 150 -11.91 -3.20 2.20
C TYR A 150 -11.97 -4.57 1.50
N PRO A 151 -10.88 -5.36 1.46
CA PRO A 151 -10.80 -6.52 0.56
C PRO A 151 -11.74 -7.68 0.89
N PHE A 152 -12.28 -7.77 2.11
CA PHE A 152 -13.02 -8.96 2.58
C PHE A 152 -14.41 -9.19 1.97
N LYS A 153 -14.88 -8.33 1.07
CA LYS A 153 -16.14 -8.60 0.36
C LYS A 153 -15.93 -9.74 -0.64
N LYS A 154 -16.34 -10.95 -0.28
CA LYS A 154 -16.27 -12.14 -1.14
C LYS A 154 -16.88 -11.85 -2.53
N ASN A 155 -16.33 -12.49 -3.56
CA ASN A 155 -16.75 -12.38 -4.96
C ASN A 155 -16.55 -11.00 -5.62
N SER A 156 -15.95 -10.02 -4.95
CA SER A 156 -15.52 -8.78 -5.60
C SER A 156 -14.19 -8.96 -6.32
N GLN A 157 -13.93 -8.10 -7.33
CA GLN A 157 -12.64 -8.06 -8.01
C GLN A 157 -11.50 -7.77 -7.02
N ASN A 158 -11.71 -6.86 -6.09
CA ASN A 158 -10.74 -6.53 -5.05
C ASN A 158 -10.43 -7.74 -4.16
N PHE A 159 -11.43 -8.53 -3.78
CA PHE A 159 -11.22 -9.76 -3.00
C PHE A 159 -10.37 -10.78 -3.77
N LYS A 160 -10.65 -10.99 -5.06
CA LYS A 160 -9.89 -11.92 -5.91
C LYS A 160 -8.42 -11.51 -5.99
N MET A 161 -8.15 -10.22 -6.24
CA MET A 161 -6.78 -9.70 -6.35
C MET A 161 -6.05 -9.71 -5.01
N TRP A 162 -6.72 -9.31 -3.93
CA TRP A 162 -6.18 -9.41 -2.58
C TRP A 162 -5.81 -10.86 -2.24
N LYS A 163 -6.72 -11.79 -2.38
CA LYS A 163 -6.49 -13.21 -2.07
C LYS A 163 -5.34 -13.82 -2.90
N LYS A 164 -5.15 -13.34 -4.13
CA LYS A 164 -4.09 -13.81 -5.03
C LYS A 164 -2.68 -13.40 -4.57
N TYR A 165 -2.54 -12.22 -3.99
CA TYR A 165 -1.22 -11.63 -3.75
C TYR A 165 -0.87 -11.42 -2.28
N TYR A 166 -1.85 -11.32 -1.40
CA TYR A 166 -1.66 -10.96 0.00
C TYR A 166 -1.94 -12.14 0.93
N SER A 167 -1.11 -12.29 1.97
CA SER A 167 -1.34 -13.25 3.06
C SER A 167 -2.28 -12.72 4.14
N GLY A 168 -2.57 -11.43 4.16
CA GLY A 168 -3.42 -10.77 5.14
C GLY A 168 -3.85 -9.37 4.70
N ALA A 169 -4.39 -8.61 5.62
CA ALA A 169 -4.83 -7.23 5.39
C ALA A 169 -4.51 -6.36 6.60
N SER A 170 -4.10 -5.13 6.35
CA SER A 170 -3.83 -4.16 7.43
C SER A 170 -5.12 -3.53 7.99
N GLY A 171 -4.97 -2.61 8.94
CA GLY A 171 -6.11 -2.01 9.63
C GLY A 171 -6.86 -0.93 8.87
N LEU A 172 -6.21 -0.31 7.89
CA LEU A 172 -6.78 0.84 7.19
C LEU A 172 -7.80 0.41 6.15
N MET A 173 -8.97 1.04 6.16
CA MET A 173 -10.07 0.84 5.20
C MET A 173 -10.70 2.18 4.80
N GLY A 174 -11.32 2.22 3.63
CA GLY A 174 -12.10 3.36 3.18
C GLY A 174 -13.59 3.14 3.36
N LEU A 175 -14.34 4.23 3.48
CA LEU A 175 -15.78 4.22 3.57
C LEU A 175 -16.37 5.16 2.51
N LYS A 176 -17.37 4.67 1.76
CA LYS A 176 -18.26 5.53 0.99
C LYS A 176 -19.57 5.64 1.73
N ILE A 177 -19.94 6.86 2.14
CA ILE A 177 -21.16 7.12 2.92
C ILE A 177 -22.21 7.70 1.99
N LYS A 178 -23.38 7.06 1.91
CA LYS A 178 -24.54 7.61 1.19
C LYS A 178 -25.15 8.71 2.04
N ALA A 179 -24.93 9.96 1.64
CA ALA A 179 -25.42 11.14 2.33
C ALA A 179 -26.16 12.05 1.36
N LYS A 180 -27.01 12.94 1.89
CA LYS A 180 -27.81 13.91 1.12
C LYS A 180 -26.90 14.90 0.36
N ASN A 181 -25.84 15.38 1.02
CA ASN A 181 -24.86 16.31 0.46
C ASN A 181 -23.55 16.25 1.28
N ILE A 182 -22.53 16.96 0.81
CA ILE A 182 -21.22 17.01 1.46
C ILE A 182 -21.26 17.60 2.89
N ASN A 183 -22.13 18.55 3.16
CA ASN A 183 -22.25 19.15 4.48
C ASN A 183 -22.77 18.15 5.52
N SER A 184 -23.66 17.24 5.12
CA SER A 184 -24.11 16.14 5.97
C SER A 184 -22.95 15.20 6.35
N VAL A 185 -22.02 14.95 5.41
CA VAL A 185 -20.81 14.15 5.69
C VAL A 185 -19.87 14.91 6.63
N ARG A 186 -19.63 16.20 6.37
CA ARG A 186 -18.80 17.05 7.25
C ARG A 186 -19.36 17.10 8.68
N LYS A 187 -20.67 17.31 8.83
CA LYS A 187 -21.32 17.29 10.15
C LYS A 187 -21.13 15.96 10.87
N PHE A 188 -21.28 14.83 10.14
CA PHE A 188 -21.04 13.51 10.69
C PHE A 188 -19.58 13.35 11.14
N VAL A 189 -18.61 13.67 10.29
CA VAL A 189 -17.18 13.53 10.62
C VAL A 189 -16.80 14.39 11.82
N ASN A 190 -17.29 15.65 11.87
CA ASN A 190 -16.99 16.58 12.97
C ASN A 190 -17.71 16.19 14.29
N SER A 191 -18.70 15.30 14.25
CA SER A 191 -19.37 14.78 15.47
C SER A 191 -18.70 13.54 16.06
N LEU A 192 -17.69 12.98 15.39
CA LEU A 192 -16.89 11.89 15.92
C LEU A 192 -15.98 12.42 17.04
N LYS A 193 -15.99 11.72 18.20
CA LYS A 193 -15.14 12.03 19.36
C LYS A 193 -13.89 11.18 19.34
#